data_a376a9eeea6feee5fbf9fd4aaa466f79
#
_entry.id   a376a9eeea6feee5fbf9fd4aaa466f79
#
_cell.length_a   1.000
_cell.length_b   1.000
_cell.length_c   1.000
_cell.angle_alpha   90.00
_cell.angle_beta   90.00
_cell.angle_gamma   90.00
#
_symmetry.space_group_name_H-M   'P 1'
#
loop_
_entity.id
_entity.type
_entity.pdbx_description
1 polymer ?
#
loop_
_entity_poly.entity_id
_entity_poly.type
_entity_poly.pdbx_seq_one_letter_code
_entity_poly.pdbx_strand_id
1 'polypeptide(L)'
;KCPGCGELLFSKELKKTWYVCPKCGHHLRLYLDKRLKLLFDGAHTELELPETKEDPLKFRDSKKYTDRLKAYRKATGNQDAIKVATGTIGGIKCVVAALDFAFMGGSMGMAVGEGIVKAAEYAVKHRIPLITVANSGGARMQEGILSLMQMARTTSAVNMVKENGLPFISVMTDPTTGGVSASFAMLGDIHIAEKGCLIGFAGPRVIEQTIGQKLPEGFQRAEFLLEHGFL
;
A
#
# COMPACT_ATOMS: atom_id res chain seq x y z
N LYS A 1 -6.56 -19.56 12.89
CA LYS A 1 -7.45 -18.83 13.82
C LYS A 1 -7.53 -17.37 13.41
N CYS A 2 -8.66 -16.74 13.63
CA CYS A 2 -8.83 -15.29 13.43
C CYS A 2 -8.03 -14.53 14.50
N PRO A 3 -7.19 -13.54 14.12
CA PRO A 3 -6.48 -12.71 15.10
C PRO A 3 -7.42 -11.84 15.96
N GLY A 4 -8.58 -11.47 15.41
CA GLY A 4 -9.52 -10.58 16.09
C GLY A 4 -10.42 -11.28 17.13
N CYS A 5 -10.88 -12.51 16.88
CA CYS A 5 -11.83 -13.19 17.77
C CYS A 5 -11.44 -14.63 18.14
N GLY A 6 -10.29 -15.14 17.72
CA GLY A 6 -9.81 -16.49 18.03
C GLY A 6 -10.54 -17.63 17.30
N GLU A 7 -11.58 -17.36 16.50
CA GLU A 7 -12.37 -18.36 15.78
C GLU A 7 -11.51 -19.19 14.83
N LEU A 8 -11.84 -20.46 14.67
CA LEU A 8 -11.22 -21.32 13.66
C LEU A 8 -11.74 -20.94 12.28
N LEU A 9 -10.82 -20.66 11.36
CA LEU A 9 -11.14 -20.24 10.01
C LEU A 9 -10.72 -21.31 9.00
N PHE A 10 -11.63 -21.72 8.15
CA PHE A 10 -11.35 -22.64 7.07
C PHE A 10 -11.03 -21.88 5.78
N SER A 11 -9.96 -22.26 5.08
CA SER A 11 -9.50 -21.59 3.85
C SER A 11 -10.58 -21.52 2.77
N LYS A 12 -11.49 -22.51 2.71
CA LYS A 12 -12.61 -22.52 1.76
C LYS A 12 -13.63 -21.41 2.05
N GLU A 13 -13.91 -21.16 3.32
CA GLU A 13 -14.84 -20.11 3.77
C GLU A 13 -14.22 -18.73 3.60
N LEU A 14 -12.96 -18.58 3.98
CA LEU A 14 -12.23 -17.31 3.81
C LEU A 14 -12.16 -16.85 2.36
N LYS A 15 -12.04 -17.78 1.40
CA LYS A 15 -12.10 -17.44 -0.03
C LYS A 15 -13.46 -16.88 -0.44
N LYS A 16 -14.56 -17.38 0.16
CA LYS A 16 -15.93 -16.90 -0.14
C LYS A 16 -16.22 -15.53 0.47
N THR A 17 -15.59 -15.22 1.61
CA THR A 17 -15.74 -13.94 2.33
C THR A 17 -14.61 -12.95 2.04
N TRP A 18 -13.86 -13.16 0.95
CA TRP A 18 -12.75 -12.28 0.56
C TRP A 18 -11.73 -12.03 1.68
N TYR A 19 -11.45 -13.09 2.45
CA TYR A 19 -10.53 -13.03 3.60
C TYR A 19 -10.99 -12.11 4.73
N VAL A 20 -12.29 -11.86 4.84
CA VAL A 20 -12.91 -11.22 6.01
C VAL A 20 -13.45 -12.30 6.92
N CYS A 21 -13.18 -12.19 8.22
CA CYS A 21 -13.70 -13.16 9.20
C CYS A 21 -15.24 -13.08 9.26
N PRO A 22 -15.97 -14.15 9.01
CA PRO A 22 -17.44 -14.12 9.00
C PRO A 22 -18.05 -13.87 10.38
N LYS A 23 -17.29 -14.09 11.46
CA LYS A 23 -17.76 -13.92 12.83
C LYS A 23 -17.59 -12.49 13.37
N CYS A 24 -16.41 -11.86 13.14
CA CYS A 24 -16.13 -10.56 13.74
C CYS A 24 -15.83 -9.45 12.72
N GLY A 25 -15.84 -9.76 11.44
CA GLY A 25 -15.53 -8.78 10.39
C GLY A 25 -14.05 -8.36 10.32
N HIS A 26 -13.14 -9.05 11.04
CA HIS A 26 -11.72 -8.76 10.96
C HIS A 26 -11.19 -9.08 9.57
N HIS A 27 -10.52 -8.11 8.93
CA HIS A 27 -9.86 -8.28 7.64
C HIS A 27 -8.53 -9.00 7.83
N LEU A 28 -8.41 -10.20 7.25
CA LEU A 28 -7.14 -10.90 7.21
C LEU A 28 -6.31 -10.38 6.03
N ARG A 29 -5.00 -10.50 6.15
CA ARG A 29 -4.09 -10.03 5.10
C ARG A 29 -4.39 -10.69 3.76
N LEU A 30 -4.62 -9.86 2.75
CA LEU A 30 -4.85 -10.26 1.37
C LEU A 30 -3.58 -9.99 0.55
N TYR A 31 -3.03 -11.03 -0.07
CA TYR A 31 -1.86 -10.92 -0.94
C TYR A 31 -2.19 -10.14 -2.22
N LEU A 32 -1.20 -9.46 -2.75
CA LEU A 32 -1.32 -8.50 -3.86
C LEU A 32 -2.08 -9.06 -5.07
N ASP A 33 -1.72 -10.24 -5.59
CA ASP A 33 -2.38 -10.82 -6.77
C ASP A 33 -3.87 -11.13 -6.53
N LYS A 34 -4.21 -11.55 -5.31
CA LYS A 34 -5.61 -11.79 -4.94
C LYS A 34 -6.38 -10.48 -4.81
N ARG A 35 -5.72 -9.42 -4.31
CA ARG A 35 -6.32 -8.10 -4.21
C ARG A 35 -6.63 -7.51 -5.59
N LEU A 36 -5.70 -7.60 -6.53
CA LEU A 36 -5.96 -7.17 -7.91
C LEU A 36 -7.12 -7.95 -8.54
N LYS A 37 -7.14 -9.29 -8.35
CA LYS A 37 -8.26 -10.12 -8.81
C LYS A 37 -9.61 -9.79 -8.15
N LEU A 38 -9.60 -9.29 -6.92
CA LEU A 38 -10.80 -8.86 -6.21
C LEU A 38 -11.30 -7.50 -6.72
N LEU A 39 -10.39 -6.59 -7.03
CA LEU A 39 -10.73 -5.22 -7.42
C LEU A 39 -11.27 -5.14 -8.85
N PHE A 40 -10.64 -5.82 -9.79
CA PHE A 40 -11.05 -5.77 -11.19
C PHE A 40 -12.23 -6.70 -11.49
N ASP A 41 -13.13 -6.23 -12.34
CA ASP A 41 -14.33 -6.98 -12.78
C ASP A 41 -13.98 -8.27 -13.53
N GLY A 42 -12.76 -8.39 -14.04
CA GLY A 42 -12.30 -9.53 -14.83
C GLY A 42 -10.79 -9.50 -15.05
N ALA A 43 -10.38 -9.79 -16.29
CA ALA A 43 -8.97 -9.74 -16.64
C ALA A 43 -8.40 -8.31 -16.53
N HIS A 44 -7.18 -8.21 -16.03
CA HIS A 44 -6.42 -6.98 -15.98
C HIS A 44 -5.04 -7.19 -16.60
N THR A 45 -4.40 -6.09 -17.00
CA THR A 45 -3.05 -6.10 -17.58
C THR A 45 -2.10 -5.43 -16.62
N GLU A 46 -1.06 -6.15 -16.19
CA GLU A 46 0.04 -5.55 -15.42
C GLU A 46 0.89 -4.68 -16.35
N LEU A 47 1.26 -3.49 -15.87
CA LEU A 47 2.15 -2.58 -16.59
C LEU A 47 3.59 -2.90 -16.23
N GLU A 48 4.44 -2.93 -17.25
CA GLU A 48 5.88 -3.00 -17.04
C GLU A 48 6.38 -1.71 -16.39
N LEU A 49 7.12 -1.86 -15.30
CA LEU A 49 7.68 -0.74 -14.57
C LEU A 49 9.13 -0.50 -14.97
N PRO A 50 9.58 0.77 -15.00
CA PRO A 50 10.98 1.09 -15.26
C PRO A 50 11.91 0.45 -14.24
N GLU A 51 13.05 -0.03 -14.71
CA GLU A 51 14.10 -0.53 -13.82
C GLU A 51 14.68 0.60 -12.96
N THR A 52 14.88 0.31 -11.70
CA THR A 52 15.55 1.22 -10.76
C THR A 52 16.94 0.67 -10.39
N LYS A 53 17.87 1.57 -10.10
CA LYS A 53 19.22 1.17 -9.68
C LYS A 53 19.15 0.43 -8.35
N GLU A 54 19.62 -0.80 -8.33
CA GLU A 54 19.69 -1.59 -7.10
C GLU A 54 20.80 -1.07 -6.19
N ASP A 55 20.44 -0.89 -4.90
CA ASP A 55 21.36 -0.59 -3.81
C ASP A 55 22.46 0.46 -4.13
N PRO A 56 22.09 1.70 -4.57
CA PRO A 56 23.08 2.71 -4.89
C PRO A 56 23.89 3.16 -3.67
N LEU A 57 23.37 2.94 -2.45
CA LEU A 57 24.03 3.29 -1.20
C LEU A 57 24.92 2.16 -0.65
N LYS A 58 24.91 0.98 -1.26
CA LYS A 58 25.62 -0.22 -0.79
C LYS A 58 25.31 -0.54 0.67
N PHE A 59 24.01 -0.44 1.02
CA PHE A 59 23.53 -0.61 2.39
C PHE A 59 23.78 -2.01 2.93
N ARG A 60 24.25 -2.06 4.17
CA ARG A 60 24.45 -3.30 4.92
C ARG A 60 24.14 -3.08 6.40
N ASP A 61 23.27 -3.91 6.92
CA ASP A 61 23.09 -4.13 8.36
C ASP A 61 23.61 -5.54 8.71
N SER A 62 22.77 -6.41 9.27
CA SER A 62 23.08 -7.84 9.48
C SER A 62 23.25 -8.61 8.15
N LYS A 63 22.67 -8.08 7.03
CA LYS A 63 22.75 -8.63 5.67
C LYS A 63 22.90 -7.49 4.67
N LYS A 64 23.46 -7.78 3.49
CA LYS A 64 23.47 -6.84 2.37
C LYS A 64 22.04 -6.61 1.89
N TYR A 65 21.73 -5.39 1.48
CA TYR A 65 20.39 -5.06 0.94
C TYR A 65 20.08 -5.86 -0.32
N THR A 66 21.05 -6.05 -1.20
CA THR A 66 20.93 -6.90 -2.40
C THR A 66 20.54 -8.34 -2.07
N ASP A 67 21.04 -8.92 -0.96
CA ASP A 67 20.67 -10.27 -0.54
C ASP A 67 19.21 -10.31 -0.02
N ARG A 68 18.77 -9.24 0.64
CA ARG A 68 17.36 -9.10 1.04
C ARG A 68 16.44 -9.01 -0.18
N LEU A 69 16.77 -8.19 -1.18
CA LEU A 69 16.00 -8.07 -2.41
C LEU A 69 15.86 -9.43 -3.10
N LYS A 70 16.95 -10.16 -3.28
CA LYS A 70 16.93 -11.52 -3.87
C LYS A 70 16.01 -12.47 -3.08
N ALA A 71 16.10 -12.45 -1.75
CA ALA A 71 15.29 -13.31 -0.90
C ALA A 71 13.79 -12.98 -1.02
N TYR A 72 13.41 -11.69 -1.02
CA TYR A 72 12.01 -11.27 -1.13
C TYR A 72 11.45 -11.52 -2.54
N ARG A 73 12.23 -11.29 -3.60
CA ARG A 73 11.85 -11.66 -4.98
C ARG A 73 11.56 -13.15 -5.10
N LYS A 74 12.42 -13.99 -4.53
CA LYS A 74 12.20 -15.45 -4.50
C LYS A 74 10.95 -15.85 -3.71
N ALA A 75 10.68 -15.18 -2.59
CA ALA A 75 9.57 -15.50 -1.71
C ALA A 75 8.21 -15.02 -2.24
N THR A 76 8.18 -13.87 -2.90
CA THR A 76 6.92 -13.24 -3.37
C THR A 76 6.65 -13.46 -4.85
N GLY A 77 7.67 -13.71 -5.65
CA GLY A 77 7.60 -13.69 -7.12
C GLY A 77 7.54 -12.28 -7.72
N ASN A 78 7.53 -11.24 -6.89
CA ASN A 78 7.48 -9.84 -7.32
C ASN A 78 8.89 -9.24 -7.41
N GLN A 79 9.10 -8.29 -8.31
CA GLN A 79 10.37 -7.58 -8.46
C GLN A 79 10.62 -6.60 -7.32
N ASP A 80 9.55 -5.94 -6.84
CA ASP A 80 9.57 -5.04 -5.68
C ASP A 80 8.19 -5.00 -5.02
N ALA A 81 8.01 -4.11 -4.04
CA ALA A 81 6.81 -3.99 -3.21
C ALA A 81 5.62 -3.30 -3.91
N ILE A 82 5.57 -3.27 -5.22
CA ILE A 82 4.48 -2.65 -5.99
C ILE A 82 4.18 -3.42 -7.27
N LYS A 83 2.90 -3.45 -7.64
CA LYS A 83 2.42 -3.74 -8.99
C LYS A 83 1.51 -2.62 -9.46
N VAL A 84 1.58 -2.33 -10.75
CA VAL A 84 0.66 -1.42 -11.42
C VAL A 84 -0.10 -2.20 -12.48
N ALA A 85 -1.42 -2.10 -12.45
CA ALA A 85 -2.27 -2.81 -13.39
C ALA A 85 -3.40 -1.92 -13.91
N THR A 86 -3.88 -2.19 -15.11
CA THR A 86 -5.04 -1.51 -15.70
C THR A 86 -6.12 -2.52 -16.05
N GLY A 87 -7.37 -2.12 -15.87
CA GLY A 87 -8.56 -2.93 -16.11
C GLY A 87 -9.83 -2.13 -15.86
N THR A 88 -10.94 -2.82 -15.63
CA THR A 88 -12.23 -2.19 -15.29
C THR A 88 -12.63 -2.52 -13.86
N ILE A 89 -13.22 -1.55 -13.17
CA ILE A 89 -13.84 -1.68 -11.85
C ILE A 89 -15.22 -1.04 -11.93
N GLY A 90 -16.27 -1.83 -11.72
CA GLY A 90 -17.65 -1.37 -11.90
C GLY A 90 -17.94 -0.86 -13.32
N GLY A 91 -17.34 -1.48 -14.34
CA GLY A 91 -17.44 -1.07 -15.73
C GLY A 91 -16.60 0.17 -16.12
N ILE A 92 -15.91 0.80 -15.16
CA ILE A 92 -15.09 2.00 -15.41
C ILE A 92 -13.62 1.59 -15.55
N LYS A 93 -13.00 1.97 -16.67
CA LYS A 93 -11.56 1.76 -16.90
C LYS A 93 -10.73 2.60 -15.94
N CYS A 94 -9.76 1.97 -15.29
CA CYS A 94 -8.88 2.64 -14.32
C CYS A 94 -7.48 2.03 -14.33
N VAL A 95 -6.54 2.70 -13.65
CA VAL A 95 -5.23 2.15 -13.31
C VAL A 95 -5.12 2.04 -11.80
N VAL A 96 -4.60 0.89 -11.34
CA VAL A 96 -4.42 0.56 -9.92
C VAL A 96 -2.94 0.37 -9.65
N ALA A 97 -2.39 1.12 -8.69
CA ALA A 97 -1.05 0.92 -8.14
C ALA A 97 -1.19 0.33 -6.73
N ALA A 98 -0.83 -0.92 -6.55
CA ALA A 98 -1.03 -1.64 -5.31
C ALA A 98 0.29 -2.09 -4.68
N LEU A 99 0.46 -1.84 -3.37
CA LEU A 99 1.65 -2.22 -2.63
C LEU A 99 1.53 -3.65 -2.08
N ASP A 100 2.67 -4.34 -2.01
CA ASP A 100 2.78 -5.69 -1.47
C ASP A 100 3.50 -5.69 -0.12
N PHE A 101 2.74 -5.84 0.96
CA PHE A 101 3.32 -5.94 2.30
C PHE A 101 4.22 -7.17 2.48
N ALA A 102 4.01 -8.23 1.68
CA ALA A 102 4.86 -9.41 1.73
C ALA A 102 6.30 -9.11 1.26
N PHE A 103 6.48 -8.07 0.44
CA PHE A 103 7.79 -7.62 0.01
C PHE A 103 8.31 -6.52 0.95
N MET A 104 9.21 -6.85 1.85
CA MET A 104 9.86 -5.91 2.79
C MET A 104 8.88 -4.99 3.55
N GLY A 105 7.73 -5.53 3.98
CA GLY A 105 6.71 -4.75 4.67
C GLY A 105 6.02 -3.69 3.81
N GLY A 106 5.99 -3.86 2.49
CA GLY A 106 5.41 -2.87 1.56
C GLY A 106 6.16 -1.54 1.56
N SER A 107 7.42 -1.52 2.02
CA SER A 107 8.17 -0.28 2.22
C SER A 107 8.43 0.46 0.91
N MET A 108 8.23 1.77 0.93
CA MET A 108 8.41 2.66 -0.21
C MET A 108 9.89 2.94 -0.45
N GLY A 109 10.47 2.27 -1.45
CA GLY A 109 11.77 2.58 -2.04
C GLY A 109 11.62 3.24 -3.41
N MET A 110 12.73 3.37 -4.14
CA MET A 110 12.75 3.98 -5.48
C MET A 110 11.80 3.26 -6.45
N ALA A 111 11.76 1.93 -6.44
CA ALA A 111 10.88 1.15 -7.31
C ALA A 111 9.39 1.41 -7.02
N VAL A 112 9.01 1.55 -5.75
CA VAL A 112 7.63 1.91 -5.38
C VAL A 112 7.30 3.31 -5.85
N GLY A 113 8.19 4.28 -5.63
CA GLY A 113 8.01 5.65 -6.10
C GLY A 113 7.86 5.71 -7.62
N GLU A 114 8.70 4.99 -8.36
CA GLU A 114 8.62 4.88 -9.82
C GLU A 114 7.30 4.27 -10.28
N GLY A 115 6.83 3.23 -9.60
CA GLY A 115 5.55 2.60 -9.90
C GLY A 115 4.36 3.54 -9.73
N ILE A 116 4.34 4.37 -8.67
CA ILE A 116 3.30 5.40 -8.47
C ILE A 116 3.36 6.47 -9.58
N VAL A 117 4.57 6.95 -9.92
CA VAL A 117 4.76 7.91 -11.02
C VAL A 117 4.25 7.32 -12.33
N LYS A 118 4.63 6.10 -12.65
CA LYS A 118 4.18 5.40 -13.86
C LYS A 118 2.66 5.23 -13.93
N ALA A 119 2.03 4.91 -12.80
CA ALA A 119 0.57 4.80 -12.72
C ALA A 119 -0.11 6.16 -12.95
N ALA A 120 0.42 7.24 -12.37
CA ALA A 120 -0.09 8.58 -12.56
C ALA A 120 0.04 9.06 -14.02
N GLU A 121 1.21 8.87 -14.63
CA GLU A 121 1.42 9.17 -16.07
C GLU A 121 0.47 8.37 -16.96
N TYR A 122 0.26 7.08 -16.64
CA TYR A 122 -0.67 6.24 -17.38
C TYR A 122 -2.11 6.74 -17.24
N ALA A 123 -2.53 7.12 -16.03
CA ALA A 123 -3.83 7.69 -15.75
C ALA A 123 -4.08 8.95 -16.61
N VAL A 124 -3.14 9.89 -16.58
CA VAL A 124 -3.21 11.14 -17.36
C VAL A 124 -3.24 10.88 -18.86
N LYS A 125 -2.32 10.05 -19.36
CA LYS A 125 -2.23 9.70 -20.78
C LYS A 125 -3.52 9.09 -21.32
N HIS A 126 -4.18 8.23 -20.56
CA HIS A 126 -5.38 7.51 -20.97
C HIS A 126 -6.68 8.17 -20.48
N ARG A 127 -6.59 9.27 -19.71
CA ARG A 127 -7.71 9.99 -19.11
C ARG A 127 -8.62 9.09 -18.27
N ILE A 128 -8.03 8.30 -17.39
CA ILE A 128 -8.71 7.35 -16.50
C ILE A 128 -8.36 7.63 -15.04
N PRO A 129 -9.22 7.25 -14.08
CA PRO A 129 -8.93 7.37 -12.65
C PRO A 129 -7.67 6.62 -12.24
N LEU A 130 -6.95 7.19 -11.25
CA LEU A 130 -5.90 6.52 -10.51
C LEU A 130 -6.45 5.99 -9.19
N ILE A 131 -6.18 4.72 -8.90
CA ILE A 131 -6.47 4.11 -7.60
C ILE A 131 -5.15 3.61 -7.00
N THR A 132 -4.84 3.97 -5.77
CA THR A 132 -3.74 3.37 -5.03
C THR A 132 -4.26 2.46 -3.94
N VAL A 133 -3.60 1.30 -3.75
CA VAL A 133 -3.86 0.43 -2.61
C VAL A 133 -2.61 0.43 -1.74
N ALA A 134 -2.66 1.20 -0.67
CA ALA A 134 -1.56 1.34 0.27
C ALA A 134 -1.57 0.20 1.29
N ASN A 135 -0.44 -0.47 1.44
CA ASN A 135 -0.18 -1.50 2.45
C ASN A 135 1.31 -1.46 2.79
N SER A 136 1.69 -0.64 3.78
CA SER A 136 3.09 -0.29 3.97
C SER A 136 3.43 0.12 5.39
N GLY A 137 4.62 -0.31 5.82
CA GLY A 137 5.29 0.20 7.03
C GLY A 137 5.98 1.56 6.86
N GLY A 138 5.97 2.17 5.66
CA GLY A 138 6.56 3.48 5.40
C GLY A 138 7.74 3.48 4.45
N ALA A 139 8.64 4.47 4.58
CA ALA A 139 9.82 4.60 3.74
C ALA A 139 10.83 3.47 3.98
N ARG A 140 11.48 3.00 2.91
CA ARG A 140 12.44 1.88 2.95
C ARG A 140 13.78 2.33 3.54
N MET A 141 14.07 1.87 4.75
CA MET A 141 15.27 2.24 5.50
C MET A 141 16.57 1.96 4.73
N GLN A 142 16.62 0.85 3.99
CA GLN A 142 17.81 0.41 3.25
C GLN A 142 18.18 1.35 2.08
N GLU A 143 17.26 2.19 1.64
CA GLU A 143 17.49 3.18 0.59
C GLU A 143 17.68 4.60 1.15
N GLY A 144 17.71 4.75 2.48
CA GLY A 144 18.04 6.00 3.17
C GLY A 144 17.26 7.21 2.63
N ILE A 145 18.00 8.29 2.32
CA ILE A 145 17.41 9.54 1.78
C ILE A 145 16.67 9.32 0.46
N LEU A 146 17.07 8.36 -0.36
CA LEU A 146 16.42 8.09 -1.64
C LEU A 146 14.98 7.61 -1.46
N SER A 147 14.71 6.85 -0.39
CA SER A 147 13.33 6.47 -0.05
C SER A 147 12.50 7.65 0.45
N LEU A 148 13.10 8.57 1.20
CA LEU A 148 12.40 9.78 1.66
C LEU A 148 12.05 10.71 0.49
N MET A 149 12.92 10.80 -0.51
CA MET A 149 12.64 11.59 -1.71
C MET A 149 11.49 11.03 -2.55
N GLN A 150 11.13 9.76 -2.38
CA GLN A 150 9.95 9.22 -3.04
C GLN A 150 8.65 9.84 -2.51
N MET A 151 8.63 10.36 -1.29
CA MET A 151 7.46 11.09 -0.76
C MET A 151 7.14 12.30 -1.64
N ALA A 152 8.13 13.13 -1.96
CA ALA A 152 7.95 14.30 -2.84
C ALA A 152 7.57 13.87 -4.26
N ARG A 153 8.25 12.85 -4.82
CA ARG A 153 7.95 12.34 -6.18
C ARG A 153 6.52 11.82 -6.30
N THR A 154 6.07 11.01 -5.36
CA THR A 154 4.72 10.43 -5.38
C THR A 154 3.65 11.50 -5.15
N THR A 155 3.92 12.48 -4.29
CA THR A 155 3.04 13.65 -4.10
C THR A 155 2.88 14.45 -5.41
N SER A 156 3.99 14.74 -6.09
CA SER A 156 3.94 15.42 -7.39
C SER A 156 3.19 14.62 -8.46
N ALA A 157 3.38 13.30 -8.45
CA ALA A 157 2.70 12.41 -9.40
C ALA A 157 1.17 12.40 -9.20
N VAL A 158 0.69 12.28 -7.97
CA VAL A 158 -0.76 12.29 -7.70
C VAL A 158 -1.35 13.69 -7.92
N ASN A 159 -0.59 14.76 -7.65
CA ASN A 159 -1.01 16.11 -7.96
C ASN A 159 -1.22 16.32 -9.47
N MET A 160 -0.33 15.79 -10.30
CA MET A 160 -0.48 15.81 -11.76
C MET A 160 -1.79 15.15 -12.21
N VAL A 161 -2.22 14.06 -11.59
CA VAL A 161 -3.53 13.41 -11.88
C VAL A 161 -4.68 14.37 -11.57
N LYS A 162 -4.65 15.00 -10.39
CA LYS A 162 -5.68 15.95 -9.93
C LYS A 162 -5.73 17.21 -10.80
N GLU A 163 -4.60 17.79 -11.17
CA GLU A 163 -4.50 18.95 -12.07
C GLU A 163 -5.07 18.66 -13.46
N ASN A 164 -5.06 17.40 -13.91
CA ASN A 164 -5.71 16.97 -15.14
C ASN A 164 -7.21 16.67 -14.98
N GLY A 165 -7.79 16.95 -13.81
CA GLY A 165 -9.22 16.73 -13.53
C GLY A 165 -9.61 15.26 -13.46
N LEU A 166 -8.67 14.38 -13.12
CA LEU A 166 -8.90 12.95 -13.01
C LEU A 166 -9.01 12.53 -11.53
N PRO A 167 -9.98 11.67 -11.18
CA PRO A 167 -10.14 11.19 -9.81
C PRO A 167 -8.91 10.41 -9.32
N PHE A 168 -8.48 10.72 -8.11
CA PHE A 168 -7.49 9.94 -7.38
C PHE A 168 -8.13 9.32 -6.12
N ILE A 169 -8.24 8.00 -6.08
CA ILE A 169 -8.82 7.23 -4.97
C ILE A 169 -7.72 6.51 -4.23
N SER A 170 -7.63 6.74 -2.92
CA SER A 170 -6.69 6.03 -2.04
C SER A 170 -7.42 5.00 -1.21
N VAL A 171 -7.02 3.73 -1.35
CA VAL A 171 -7.50 2.61 -0.55
C VAL A 171 -6.41 2.22 0.45
N MET A 172 -6.66 2.39 1.72
CA MET A 172 -5.69 2.11 2.79
C MET A 172 -6.00 0.78 3.47
N THR A 173 -4.98 -0.06 3.60
CA THR A 173 -5.08 -1.40 4.19
C THR A 173 -4.07 -1.56 5.32
N ASP A 174 -4.19 -2.62 6.11
CA ASP A 174 -3.43 -2.79 7.34
C ASP A 174 -2.00 -3.35 7.13
N PRO A 175 -0.96 -2.56 7.48
CA PRO A 175 -0.93 -1.16 7.90
C PRO A 175 -0.71 -0.18 6.74
N THR A 176 -1.04 1.10 6.94
CA THR A 176 -0.61 2.22 6.07
C THR A 176 0.03 3.28 6.95
N THR A 177 1.36 3.31 7.02
CA THR A 177 2.10 4.13 7.98
C THR A 177 3.31 4.86 7.38
N GLY A 178 3.92 5.72 8.17
CA GLY A 178 5.18 6.40 7.88
C GLY A 178 5.15 7.27 6.64
N GLY A 179 6.19 7.19 5.82
CA GLY A 179 6.32 7.99 4.60
C GLY A 179 5.25 7.75 3.55
N VAL A 180 4.55 6.59 3.59
CA VAL A 180 3.45 6.30 2.66
C VAL A 180 2.18 7.06 3.06
N SER A 181 1.80 7.03 4.34
CA SER A 181 0.68 7.85 4.83
C SER A 181 0.99 9.35 4.76
N ALA A 182 2.23 9.75 5.02
CA ALA A 182 2.65 11.16 4.93
C ALA A 182 2.89 11.66 3.49
N SER A 183 2.52 10.87 2.48
CA SER A 183 2.62 11.26 1.07
C SER A 183 1.36 10.86 0.31
N PHE A 184 1.46 10.08 -0.76
CA PHE A 184 0.36 9.83 -1.69
C PHE A 184 -0.88 9.20 -1.03
N ALA A 185 -0.75 8.36 0.02
CA ALA A 185 -1.89 7.65 0.56
C ALA A 185 -2.94 8.56 1.24
N MET A 186 -2.55 9.74 1.72
CA MET A 186 -3.47 10.72 2.33
C MET A 186 -3.77 11.93 1.43
N LEU A 187 -3.56 11.78 0.12
CA LEU A 187 -3.81 12.84 -0.87
C LEU A 187 -4.94 12.51 -1.85
N GLY A 188 -5.69 11.44 -1.60
CA GLY A 188 -6.84 11.06 -2.41
C GLY A 188 -7.95 12.13 -2.43
N ASP A 189 -8.71 12.19 -3.51
CA ASP A 189 -10.00 12.89 -3.51
C ASP A 189 -11.03 12.11 -2.70
N ILE A 190 -10.85 10.78 -2.66
CA ILE A 190 -11.63 9.86 -1.82
C ILE A 190 -10.65 8.94 -1.08
N HIS A 191 -10.83 8.81 0.22
CA HIS A 191 -10.10 7.88 1.08
C HIS A 191 -11.02 6.74 1.53
N ILE A 192 -10.61 5.51 1.23
CA ILE A 192 -11.31 4.29 1.64
C ILE A 192 -10.34 3.48 2.48
N ALA A 193 -10.82 2.84 3.55
CA ALA A 193 -9.99 2.00 4.38
C ALA A 193 -10.64 0.66 4.72
N GLU A 194 -9.83 -0.38 4.90
CA GLU A 194 -10.28 -1.63 5.52
C GLU A 194 -10.60 -1.38 6.99
N LYS A 195 -11.67 -2.03 7.47
CA LYS A 195 -12.07 -1.96 8.88
C LYS A 195 -10.93 -2.39 9.80
N GLY A 196 -10.69 -1.59 10.84
CA GLY A 196 -9.68 -1.84 11.86
C GLY A 196 -8.23 -1.65 11.41
N CYS A 197 -7.95 -1.22 10.16
CA CYS A 197 -6.59 -1.02 9.70
C CYS A 197 -5.88 0.11 10.45
N LEU A 198 -4.58 -0.06 10.67
CA LEU A 198 -3.71 0.95 11.26
C LEU A 198 -3.29 1.95 10.19
N ILE A 199 -3.66 3.21 10.39
CA ILE A 199 -3.31 4.33 9.52
C ILE A 199 -2.72 5.44 10.39
N GLY A 200 -1.48 5.82 10.13
CA GLY A 200 -0.84 6.89 10.90
C GLY A 200 0.59 7.14 10.43
N PHE A 201 1.22 8.18 10.94
CA PHE A 201 2.62 8.45 10.63
C PHE A 201 3.54 7.55 11.47
N ALA A 202 3.71 7.85 12.74
CA ALA A 202 4.45 6.98 13.66
C ALA A 202 3.51 5.91 14.20
N GLY A 203 3.92 4.64 14.12
CA GLY A 203 3.15 3.54 14.71
C GLY A 203 3.13 3.62 16.24
N PRO A 204 2.15 2.98 16.92
CA PRO A 204 1.98 3.05 18.37
C PRO A 204 3.26 2.70 19.14
N ARG A 205 3.98 1.67 18.71
CA ARG A 205 5.23 1.25 19.33
C ARG A 205 6.32 2.34 19.29
N VAL A 206 6.43 3.04 18.16
CA VAL A 206 7.42 4.13 18.01
C VAL A 206 7.07 5.29 18.93
N ILE A 207 5.79 5.66 19.00
CA ILE A 207 5.31 6.73 19.87
C ILE A 207 5.59 6.38 21.34
N GLU A 208 5.21 5.17 21.77
CA GLU A 208 5.42 4.71 23.15
C GLU A 208 6.92 4.73 23.51
N GLN A 209 7.79 4.28 22.62
CA GLN A 209 9.24 4.27 22.85
C GLN A 209 9.88 5.67 22.85
N THR A 210 9.29 6.62 22.10
CA THR A 210 9.87 7.96 21.94
C THR A 210 9.42 8.93 23.04
N ILE A 211 8.13 8.93 23.37
CA ILE A 211 7.55 9.89 24.33
C ILE A 211 7.08 9.24 25.64
N GLY A 212 7.22 7.91 25.78
CA GLY A 212 6.84 7.17 26.99
C GLY A 212 5.33 7.13 27.27
N GLN A 213 4.50 7.45 26.29
CA GLN A 213 3.04 7.48 26.43
C GLN A 213 2.37 6.42 25.55
N LYS A 214 1.33 5.78 26.09
CA LYS A 214 0.48 4.89 25.32
C LYS A 214 -0.59 5.70 24.60
N LEU A 215 -0.87 5.33 23.36
CA LEU A 215 -1.97 5.91 22.61
C LEU A 215 -3.31 5.49 23.20
N PRO A 216 -4.34 6.35 23.14
CA PRO A 216 -5.70 5.96 23.46
C PRO A 216 -6.15 4.75 22.64
N GLU A 217 -7.04 3.94 23.22
CA GLU A 217 -7.62 2.80 22.51
C GLU A 217 -8.34 3.27 21.24
N GLY A 218 -8.11 2.54 20.13
CA GLY A 218 -8.68 2.88 18.83
C GLY A 218 -7.99 4.02 18.07
N PHE A 219 -7.10 4.77 18.70
CA PHE A 219 -6.34 5.83 18.01
C PHE A 219 -5.55 5.27 16.82
N GLN A 220 -5.51 5.98 15.70
CA GLN A 220 -4.91 5.53 14.43
C GLN A 220 -5.61 4.32 13.77
N ARG A 221 -6.81 3.93 14.21
CA ARG A 221 -7.62 2.94 13.52
C ARG A 221 -8.56 3.60 12.51
N ALA A 222 -8.95 2.83 11.49
CA ALA A 222 -9.81 3.32 10.42
C ALA A 222 -11.11 3.95 10.96
N GLU A 223 -11.71 3.35 11.99
CA GLU A 223 -12.93 3.84 12.61
C GLU A 223 -12.73 5.23 13.24
N PHE A 224 -11.63 5.41 13.97
CA PHE A 224 -11.29 6.71 14.55
C PHE A 224 -11.09 7.78 13.45
N LEU A 225 -10.40 7.42 12.37
CA LEU A 225 -10.16 8.34 11.27
C LEU A 225 -11.45 8.69 10.51
N LEU A 226 -12.38 7.75 10.39
CA LEU A 226 -13.69 7.97 9.79
C LEU A 226 -14.49 8.99 10.62
N GLU A 227 -14.53 8.82 11.94
CA GLU A 227 -15.22 9.74 12.86
C GLU A 227 -14.62 11.16 12.85
N HIS A 228 -13.34 11.29 12.47
CA HIS A 228 -12.64 12.57 12.40
C HIS A 228 -12.54 13.14 10.97
N GLY A 229 -13.26 12.58 10.01
CA GLY A 229 -13.37 13.11 8.65
C GLY A 229 -12.14 12.88 7.74
N PHE A 230 -11.26 11.92 8.07
CA PHE A 230 -10.13 11.55 7.22
C PHE A 230 -10.47 10.45 6.20
N LEU A 231 -11.58 9.76 6.41
CA LEU A 231 -12.08 8.68 5.54
C LEU A 231 -13.49 8.96 5.08
#